data_b1885bafb25862f2f984a167bb6cd875
#
_entry.id   b1885bafb25862f2f984a167bb6cd875
#
_cell.length_a   1.000
_cell.length_b   1.000
_cell.length_c   1.000
_cell.angle_alpha   90.00
_cell.angle_beta   90.00
_cell.angle_gamma   90.00
#
_symmetry.space_group_name_H-M   'P 1'
#
loop_
_entity.id
_entity.type
_entity.pdbx_description
1 polymer ?
#
loop_
_entity_poly.entity_id
_entity_poly.type
_entity_poly.pdbx_seq_one_letter_code
_entity_poly.pdbx_strand_id
1 'polypeptide(L)'
;MANVMVDKEYATPFSLLHAARLLSHRSRLSKFEEALRRTVREDSYVVDIGSGTGVLALMAAKAGARRVTALEVNIESVEYARRAAEENLLGDIVEFKRVHFADFTPEERADVVICEMLSAIMLIEQQVPASRHAVQQILAPDGVLLPHCVSVSLVPGECDAIQNRFRVGNLQFQALPQTVDSGIVRDLSDLTILTEFDLTRIKDNEHVDAEIEFEILENGVVHGLVGMFEAHLYEEIVLKMDDGWRDLFLPLAEPIEVTKGDILRIGLEYTPGRYDSFSMKCL
;
A
#
# COMPACT_ATOMS: atom_id res chain seq x y z
N MET A 1 26.95 -8.34 7.65
CA MET A 1 25.62 -8.11 7.06
C MET A 1 24.62 -8.27 8.20
N ALA A 2 24.06 -7.16 8.69
CA ALA A 2 23.00 -7.23 9.69
C ALA A 2 21.77 -7.79 8.99
N ASN A 3 21.28 -8.95 9.41
CA ASN A 3 19.98 -9.47 9.04
C ASN A 3 18.95 -8.45 9.55
N VAL A 4 18.47 -7.56 8.68
CA VAL A 4 17.29 -6.77 8.97
C VAL A 4 16.14 -7.77 9.04
N MET A 5 15.79 -8.16 10.26
CA MET A 5 14.61 -9.00 10.50
C MET A 5 13.42 -8.21 10.00
N VAL A 6 12.88 -8.59 8.85
CA VAL A 6 11.55 -8.17 8.44
C VAL A 6 10.61 -8.68 9.52
N ASP A 7 9.96 -7.76 10.19
CA ASP A 7 9.15 -8.06 11.37
C ASP A 7 7.88 -8.78 10.88
N LYS A 8 7.92 -10.11 10.86
CA LYS A 8 6.78 -10.97 10.48
C LYS A 8 5.55 -10.76 11.37
N GLU A 9 5.74 -10.17 12.54
CA GLU A 9 4.68 -9.81 13.48
C GLU A 9 3.69 -8.79 12.87
N TYR A 10 4.15 -7.92 11.95
CA TYR A 10 3.31 -6.96 11.24
C TYR A 10 2.65 -7.51 9.97
N ALA A 11 2.97 -8.75 9.58
CA ALA A 11 2.29 -9.43 8.49
C ALA A 11 0.89 -9.91 8.96
N THR A 12 -0.07 -8.99 9.04
CA THR A 12 -1.46 -9.36 9.31
C THR A 12 -2.11 -9.86 8.02
N PRO A 13 -2.34 -11.18 7.88
CA PRO A 13 -2.97 -11.69 6.67
C PRO A 13 -4.42 -11.21 6.61
N PHE A 14 -4.80 -10.62 5.50
CA PHE A 14 -6.21 -10.32 5.25
C PHE A 14 -7.03 -11.60 5.16
N SER A 15 -8.29 -11.53 5.60
CA SER A 15 -9.23 -12.64 5.38
C SER A 15 -9.50 -12.83 3.90
N LEU A 16 -9.83 -14.06 3.50
CA LEU A 16 -10.26 -14.36 2.12
C LEU A 16 -11.43 -13.46 1.68
N LEU A 17 -12.36 -13.13 2.57
CA LEU A 17 -13.49 -12.25 2.24
C LEU A 17 -13.04 -10.83 1.89
N HIS A 18 -12.00 -10.31 2.57
CA HIS A 18 -11.42 -9.02 2.22
C HIS A 18 -10.74 -9.10 0.85
N ALA A 19 -9.87 -10.09 0.62
CA ALA A 19 -9.19 -10.28 -0.65
C ALA A 19 -10.20 -10.47 -1.81
N ALA A 20 -11.29 -11.22 -1.61
CA ALA A 20 -12.34 -11.40 -2.60
C ALA A 20 -13.09 -10.09 -2.93
N ARG A 21 -13.27 -9.19 -1.96
CA ARG A 21 -13.88 -7.88 -2.21
C ARG A 21 -13.06 -7.07 -3.21
N LEU A 22 -11.74 -7.18 -3.19
CA LEU A 22 -10.85 -6.46 -4.11
C LEU A 22 -11.09 -6.84 -5.59
N LEU A 23 -11.69 -7.98 -5.88
CA LEU A 23 -12.10 -8.37 -7.25
C LEU A 23 -13.17 -7.45 -7.85
N SER A 24 -13.88 -6.66 -7.03
CA SER A 24 -14.85 -5.68 -7.49
C SER A 24 -14.23 -4.35 -7.94
N HIS A 25 -12.97 -4.08 -7.60
CA HIS A 25 -12.28 -2.82 -7.91
C HIS A 25 -11.78 -2.81 -9.37
N ARG A 26 -12.69 -2.59 -10.30
CA ARG A 26 -12.46 -2.74 -11.74
C ARG A 26 -11.40 -1.80 -12.28
N SER A 27 -11.36 -0.54 -11.83
CA SER A 27 -10.35 0.43 -12.25
C SER A 27 -8.94 -0.05 -11.90
N ARG A 28 -8.71 -0.47 -10.63
CA ARG A 28 -7.46 -1.06 -10.17
C ARG A 28 -7.04 -2.26 -11.03
N LEU A 29 -7.94 -3.22 -11.25
CA LEU A 29 -7.64 -4.43 -12.00
C LEU A 29 -7.30 -4.13 -13.47
N SER A 30 -8.02 -3.20 -14.11
CA SER A 30 -7.75 -2.83 -15.52
C SER A 30 -6.38 -2.14 -15.68
N LYS A 31 -5.94 -1.36 -14.70
CA LYS A 31 -4.60 -0.73 -14.69
C LYS A 31 -3.49 -1.78 -14.54
N PHE A 32 -3.67 -2.77 -13.66
CA PHE A 32 -2.74 -3.90 -13.56
C PHE A 32 -2.73 -4.75 -14.83
N GLU A 33 -3.89 -5.05 -15.41
CA GLU A 33 -3.98 -5.80 -16.66
C GLU A 33 -3.20 -5.11 -17.78
N GLU A 34 -3.35 -3.79 -17.92
CA GLU A 34 -2.62 -3.01 -18.93
C GLU A 34 -1.11 -2.99 -18.64
N ALA A 35 -0.69 -2.80 -17.38
CA ALA A 35 0.72 -2.83 -17.01
C ALA A 35 1.36 -4.20 -17.30
N LEU A 36 0.66 -5.29 -16.96
CA LEU A 36 1.12 -6.66 -17.21
C LEU A 36 1.20 -6.94 -18.72
N ARG A 37 0.22 -6.51 -19.51
CA ARG A 37 0.23 -6.66 -20.97
C ARG A 37 1.44 -5.97 -21.61
N ARG A 38 1.93 -4.87 -21.03
CA ARG A 38 3.11 -4.14 -21.55
C ARG A 38 4.43 -4.72 -21.07
N THR A 39 4.47 -5.36 -19.90
CA THR A 39 5.72 -5.80 -19.26
C THR A 39 5.99 -7.30 -19.37
N VAL A 40 4.95 -8.14 -19.41
CA VAL A 40 5.09 -9.60 -19.52
C VAL A 40 5.37 -10.00 -20.96
N ARG A 41 6.29 -10.95 -21.16
CA ARG A 41 6.66 -11.60 -22.43
C ARG A 41 6.40 -13.11 -22.33
N GLU A 42 6.39 -13.82 -23.46
CA GLU A 42 6.15 -15.27 -23.51
C GLU A 42 7.18 -16.12 -22.75
N ASP A 43 8.38 -15.59 -22.57
CA ASP A 43 9.48 -16.22 -21.81
C ASP A 43 9.57 -15.72 -20.36
N SER A 44 8.77 -14.74 -19.95
CA SER A 44 8.86 -14.11 -18.63
C SER A 44 8.55 -15.07 -17.50
N TYR A 45 9.38 -15.02 -16.47
CA TYR A 45 9.07 -15.52 -15.14
C TYR A 45 8.55 -14.38 -14.26
N VAL A 46 7.36 -14.56 -13.69
CA VAL A 46 6.68 -13.56 -12.86
C VAL A 46 6.58 -14.05 -11.41
N VAL A 47 6.82 -13.16 -10.46
CA VAL A 47 6.52 -13.41 -9.03
C VAL A 47 5.48 -12.40 -8.55
N ASP A 48 4.43 -12.89 -7.89
CA ASP A 48 3.35 -12.09 -7.29
C ASP A 48 3.43 -12.19 -5.76
N ILE A 49 3.77 -11.09 -5.08
CA ILE A 49 3.96 -11.03 -3.64
C ILE A 49 2.68 -10.53 -2.96
N GLY A 50 2.13 -11.32 -2.03
CA GLY A 50 0.85 -11.01 -1.38
C GLY A 50 -0.34 -11.26 -2.31
N SER A 51 -0.33 -12.41 -3.01
CA SER A 51 -1.24 -12.66 -4.14
C SER A 51 -2.73 -12.71 -3.79
N GLY A 52 -3.10 -12.88 -2.52
CA GLY A 52 -4.48 -12.90 -2.06
C GLY A 52 -5.32 -13.93 -2.82
N THR A 53 -6.31 -13.46 -3.60
CA THR A 53 -7.15 -14.31 -4.47
C THR A 53 -6.43 -14.86 -5.70
N GLY A 54 -5.17 -14.46 -5.92
CA GLY A 54 -4.39 -14.85 -7.09
C GLY A 54 -4.72 -14.08 -8.37
N VAL A 55 -5.57 -13.06 -8.31
CA VAL A 55 -6.08 -12.39 -9.51
C VAL A 55 -4.96 -11.79 -10.36
N LEU A 56 -3.94 -11.15 -9.75
CA LEU A 56 -2.82 -10.55 -10.47
C LEU A 56 -1.90 -11.62 -11.06
N ALA A 57 -1.64 -12.70 -10.31
CA ALA A 57 -0.90 -13.86 -10.82
C ALA A 57 -1.60 -14.49 -12.04
N LEU A 58 -2.93 -14.67 -11.99
CA LEU A 58 -3.71 -15.21 -13.12
C LEU A 58 -3.71 -14.24 -14.31
N MET A 59 -3.76 -12.92 -14.08
CA MET A 59 -3.61 -11.91 -15.13
C MET A 59 -2.23 -11.97 -15.78
N ALA A 60 -1.16 -12.14 -15.01
CA ALA A 60 0.19 -12.31 -15.54
C ALA A 60 0.32 -13.57 -16.42
N ALA A 61 -0.27 -14.69 -15.99
CA ALA A 61 -0.31 -15.90 -16.80
C ALA A 61 -1.09 -15.69 -18.11
N LYS A 62 -2.24 -14.99 -18.06
CA LYS A 62 -3.02 -14.62 -19.27
C LYS A 62 -2.30 -13.63 -20.17
N ALA A 63 -1.44 -12.78 -19.64
CA ALA A 63 -0.59 -11.87 -20.41
C ALA A 63 0.53 -12.60 -21.17
N GLY A 64 0.72 -13.91 -20.91
CA GLY A 64 1.65 -14.76 -21.63
C GLY A 64 2.90 -15.17 -20.86
N ALA A 65 2.93 -15.00 -19.53
CA ALA A 65 4.06 -15.45 -18.73
C ALA A 65 4.32 -16.95 -18.89
N ARG A 66 5.59 -17.34 -19.05
CA ARG A 66 6.01 -18.75 -19.07
C ARG A 66 5.73 -19.46 -17.75
N ARG A 67 5.92 -18.76 -16.65
CA ARG A 67 5.74 -19.25 -15.29
C ARG A 67 5.38 -18.10 -14.35
N VAL A 68 4.50 -18.37 -13.40
CA VAL A 68 4.15 -17.44 -12.33
C VAL A 68 4.29 -18.14 -10.98
N THR A 69 5.00 -17.53 -10.02
CA THR A 69 5.02 -17.96 -8.62
C THR A 69 4.31 -16.92 -7.77
N ALA A 70 3.23 -17.31 -7.12
CA ALA A 70 2.40 -16.45 -6.29
C ALA A 70 2.59 -16.79 -4.81
N LEU A 71 2.97 -15.78 -4.01
CA LEU A 71 3.29 -15.92 -2.59
C LEU A 71 2.14 -15.37 -1.75
N GLU A 72 1.64 -16.17 -0.82
CA GLU A 72 0.56 -15.79 0.09
C GLU A 72 0.72 -16.50 1.43
N VAL A 73 0.45 -15.83 2.54
CA VAL A 73 0.56 -16.40 3.89
C VAL A 73 -0.75 -17.05 4.38
N ASN A 74 -1.90 -16.55 3.90
CA ASN A 74 -3.21 -17.05 4.28
C ASN A 74 -3.56 -18.33 3.49
N ILE A 75 -3.73 -19.45 4.21
CA ILE A 75 -4.03 -20.75 3.59
C ILE A 75 -5.35 -20.75 2.83
N GLU A 76 -6.39 -20.07 3.33
CA GLU A 76 -7.71 -20.03 2.67
C GLU A 76 -7.62 -19.31 1.32
N SER A 77 -6.83 -18.23 1.26
CA SER A 77 -6.55 -17.49 0.03
C SER A 77 -5.77 -18.34 -0.96
N VAL A 78 -4.73 -19.06 -0.51
CA VAL A 78 -3.98 -20.00 -1.37
C VAL A 78 -4.86 -21.08 -1.97
N GLU A 79 -5.73 -21.71 -1.16
CA GLU A 79 -6.64 -22.75 -1.64
C GLU A 79 -7.69 -22.20 -2.61
N TYR A 80 -8.21 -21.00 -2.36
CA TYR A 80 -9.11 -20.31 -3.26
C TYR A 80 -8.44 -20.00 -4.61
N ALA A 81 -7.24 -19.43 -4.57
CA ALA A 81 -6.48 -19.06 -5.75
C ALA A 81 -6.08 -20.27 -6.62
N ARG A 82 -5.73 -21.40 -6.00
CA ARG A 82 -5.46 -22.68 -6.73
C ARG A 82 -6.69 -23.15 -7.49
N ARG A 83 -7.86 -23.17 -6.84
CA ARG A 83 -9.12 -23.53 -7.53
C ARG A 83 -9.43 -22.58 -8.68
N ALA A 84 -9.22 -21.28 -8.47
CA ALA A 84 -9.40 -20.29 -9.55
C ALA A 84 -8.43 -20.52 -10.72
N ALA A 85 -7.19 -20.94 -10.46
CA ALA A 85 -6.24 -21.29 -11.52
C ALA A 85 -6.69 -22.51 -12.31
N GLU A 86 -7.17 -23.57 -11.65
CA GLU A 86 -7.69 -24.77 -12.28
C GLU A 86 -8.91 -24.46 -13.15
N GLU A 87 -9.89 -23.72 -12.63
CA GLU A 87 -11.10 -23.29 -13.35
C GLU A 87 -10.80 -22.45 -14.60
N ASN A 88 -9.69 -21.71 -14.58
CA ASN A 88 -9.23 -20.88 -15.70
C ASN A 88 -8.22 -21.59 -16.63
N LEU A 89 -7.90 -22.86 -16.40
CA LEU A 89 -6.92 -23.66 -17.15
C LEU A 89 -5.49 -23.05 -17.09
N LEU A 90 -5.12 -22.46 -15.95
CA LEU A 90 -3.82 -21.83 -15.70
C LEU A 90 -3.01 -22.56 -14.63
N GLY A 91 -3.48 -23.68 -14.11
CA GLY A 91 -2.83 -24.43 -13.03
C GLY A 91 -1.42 -24.93 -13.37
N ASP A 92 -1.12 -25.17 -14.63
CA ASP A 92 0.22 -25.57 -15.09
C ASP A 92 1.21 -24.38 -15.20
N ILE A 93 0.71 -23.15 -15.20
CA ILE A 93 1.51 -21.93 -15.37
C ILE A 93 1.74 -21.24 -14.02
N VAL A 94 0.73 -21.27 -13.11
CA VAL A 94 0.75 -20.54 -11.83
C VAL A 94 0.93 -21.49 -10.65
N GLU A 95 2.04 -21.33 -9.95
CA GLU A 95 2.32 -22.04 -8.68
C GLU A 95 2.01 -21.13 -7.48
N PHE A 96 1.09 -21.54 -6.60
CA PHE A 96 0.79 -20.83 -5.35
C PHE A 96 1.56 -21.43 -4.18
N LYS A 97 2.40 -20.63 -3.52
CA LYS A 97 3.21 -21.00 -2.34
C LYS A 97 2.66 -20.31 -1.10
N ARG A 98 2.39 -21.12 -0.06
CA ARG A 98 2.10 -20.58 1.26
C ARG A 98 3.41 -20.24 1.95
N VAL A 99 3.87 -18.99 1.77
CA VAL A 99 5.15 -18.52 2.32
C VAL A 99 5.12 -17.00 2.49
N HIS A 100 5.80 -16.51 3.51
CA HIS A 100 6.05 -15.07 3.63
C HIS A 100 7.16 -14.65 2.66
N PHE A 101 7.02 -13.48 2.03
CA PHE A 101 8.00 -13.01 1.02
C PHE A 101 9.45 -13.02 1.54
N ALA A 102 9.66 -12.69 2.82
CA ALA A 102 10.99 -12.66 3.44
C ALA A 102 11.68 -14.04 3.52
N ASP A 103 10.91 -15.13 3.41
CA ASP A 103 11.42 -16.51 3.42
C ASP A 103 11.53 -17.09 2.01
N PHE A 104 11.26 -16.30 0.98
CA PHE A 104 11.26 -16.74 -0.40
C PHE A 104 12.45 -16.15 -1.17
N THR A 105 13.24 -17.00 -1.78
CA THR A 105 14.27 -16.66 -2.76
C THR A 105 14.14 -17.66 -3.90
N PRO A 106 13.84 -17.22 -5.13
CA PRO A 106 13.73 -18.12 -6.27
C PRO A 106 15.11 -18.62 -6.73
N GLU A 107 15.14 -19.79 -7.39
CA GLU A 107 16.36 -20.31 -8.03
C GLU A 107 16.75 -19.46 -9.24
N GLU A 108 15.78 -18.95 -9.97
CA GLU A 108 15.91 -18.04 -11.11
C GLU A 108 15.26 -16.71 -10.75
N ARG A 109 15.92 -15.59 -11.02
CA ARG A 109 15.33 -14.27 -10.76
C ARG A 109 14.19 -13.96 -11.74
N ALA A 110 13.18 -13.27 -11.24
CA ALA A 110 11.98 -12.94 -11.99
C ALA A 110 12.19 -11.73 -12.90
N ASP A 111 11.63 -11.79 -14.10
CA ASP A 111 11.62 -10.67 -15.06
C ASP A 111 10.62 -9.60 -14.64
N VAL A 112 9.51 -10.00 -14.00
CA VAL A 112 8.49 -9.10 -13.47
C VAL A 112 8.15 -9.50 -12.04
N VAL A 113 8.11 -8.55 -11.13
CA VAL A 113 7.58 -8.75 -9.78
C VAL A 113 6.38 -7.84 -9.57
N ILE A 114 5.26 -8.45 -9.18
CA ILE A 114 4.07 -7.75 -8.71
C ILE A 114 4.13 -7.73 -7.19
N CYS A 115 3.95 -6.56 -6.60
CA CYS A 115 3.88 -6.42 -5.15
C CYS A 115 2.82 -5.39 -4.81
N GLU A 116 1.57 -5.84 -4.59
CA GLU A 116 0.48 -4.93 -4.26
C GLU A 116 0.04 -5.17 -2.82
N MET A 117 0.71 -4.46 -1.93
CA MET A 117 0.42 -4.31 -0.51
C MET A 117 0.34 -2.83 -0.15
N LEU A 118 -0.39 -2.07 -0.99
CA LEU A 118 -0.52 -0.63 -0.88
C LEU A 118 -1.54 -0.26 0.20
N SER A 119 -1.13 0.61 1.10
CA SER A 119 -2.01 1.26 2.08
C SER A 119 -1.74 2.75 2.11
N ALA A 120 -2.71 3.55 2.53
CA ALA A 120 -2.52 5.00 2.65
C ALA A 120 -1.26 5.30 3.46
N ILE A 121 -0.43 6.23 2.96
CA ILE A 121 0.90 6.59 3.49
C ILE A 121 1.88 5.42 3.72
N MET A 122 1.63 4.24 3.17
CA MET A 122 2.47 3.03 3.36
C MET A 122 2.63 2.61 4.83
N LEU A 123 1.73 3.02 5.72
CA LEU A 123 1.87 2.83 7.16
C LEU A 123 1.51 1.41 7.62
N ILE A 124 0.44 0.83 7.05
CA ILE A 124 -0.19 -0.39 7.61
C ILE A 124 0.36 -1.65 6.95
N GLU A 125 0.40 -1.67 5.61
CA GLU A 125 0.85 -2.83 4.85
C GLU A 125 2.33 -2.76 4.50
N GLN A 126 2.93 -3.91 4.23
CA GLN A 126 4.37 -4.07 4.06
C GLN A 126 4.88 -3.80 2.63
N GLN A 127 4.28 -2.85 1.91
CA GLN A 127 4.67 -2.51 0.54
C GLN A 127 6.18 -2.22 0.42
N VAL A 128 6.70 -1.32 1.27
CA VAL A 128 8.10 -0.87 1.20
C VAL A 128 9.07 -2.01 1.55
N PRO A 129 8.94 -2.74 2.70
CA PRO A 129 9.83 -3.85 3.00
C PRO A 129 9.74 -5.02 2.01
N ALA A 130 8.55 -5.30 1.44
CA ALA A 130 8.39 -6.34 0.44
C ALA A 130 9.03 -5.97 -0.90
N SER A 131 8.87 -4.72 -1.35
CA SER A 131 9.53 -4.22 -2.56
C SER A 131 11.05 -4.25 -2.41
N ARG A 132 11.59 -3.89 -1.24
CA ARG A 132 13.01 -4.01 -0.95
C ARG A 132 13.50 -5.46 -1.08
N HIS A 133 12.80 -6.42 -0.46
CA HIS A 133 13.13 -7.84 -0.58
C HIS A 133 13.03 -8.31 -2.04
N ALA A 134 11.99 -7.87 -2.75
CA ALA A 134 11.82 -8.16 -4.17
C ALA A 134 13.05 -7.75 -4.99
N VAL A 135 13.51 -6.51 -4.86
CA VAL A 135 14.67 -5.99 -5.61
C VAL A 135 15.95 -6.72 -5.22
N GLN A 136 16.16 -6.97 -3.93
CA GLN A 136 17.40 -7.59 -3.45
C GLN A 136 17.49 -9.08 -3.77
N GLN A 137 16.39 -9.83 -3.72
CA GLN A 137 16.40 -11.29 -3.73
C GLN A 137 15.65 -11.92 -4.91
N ILE A 138 14.62 -11.27 -5.47
CA ILE A 138 13.70 -11.90 -6.41
C ILE A 138 13.85 -11.34 -7.83
N LEU A 139 13.92 -10.04 -8.00
CA LEU A 139 13.89 -9.35 -9.28
C LEU A 139 15.23 -9.49 -10.03
N ALA A 140 15.19 -9.73 -11.33
CA ALA A 140 16.35 -9.68 -12.20
C ALA A 140 16.90 -8.25 -12.33
N PRO A 141 18.19 -8.04 -12.68
CA PRO A 141 18.80 -6.72 -12.76
C PRO A 141 18.04 -5.74 -13.69
N ASP A 142 17.50 -6.24 -14.79
CA ASP A 142 16.72 -5.46 -15.78
C ASP A 142 15.22 -5.75 -15.67
N GLY A 143 14.78 -6.35 -14.57
CA GLY A 143 13.39 -6.73 -14.33
C GLY A 143 12.51 -5.53 -13.97
N VAL A 144 11.20 -5.72 -14.07
CA VAL A 144 10.18 -4.71 -13.78
C VAL A 144 9.50 -4.99 -12.46
N LEU A 145 9.45 -4.00 -11.57
CA LEU A 145 8.67 -4.03 -10.33
C LEU A 145 7.37 -3.23 -10.51
N LEU A 146 6.23 -3.82 -10.13
CA LEU A 146 4.90 -3.22 -10.21
C LEU A 146 4.24 -3.14 -8.83
N PRO A 147 4.08 -1.94 -8.23
CA PRO A 147 4.53 -0.62 -8.67
C PRO A 147 6.04 -0.40 -8.47
N HIS A 148 6.61 0.56 -9.21
CA HIS A 148 8.02 0.92 -9.08
C HIS A 148 8.26 2.17 -8.22
N CYS A 149 7.24 3.00 -8.04
CA CYS A 149 7.32 4.23 -7.24
C CYS A 149 5.97 4.51 -6.56
N VAL A 150 6.01 5.09 -5.37
CA VAL A 150 4.82 5.56 -4.64
C VAL A 150 5.08 6.96 -4.09
N SER A 151 4.22 7.92 -4.44
CA SER A 151 4.14 9.24 -3.81
C SER A 151 3.10 9.22 -2.71
N VAL A 152 3.44 9.75 -1.55
CA VAL A 152 2.56 9.87 -0.39
C VAL A 152 2.27 11.33 -0.13
N SER A 153 1.00 11.66 0.08
CA SER A 153 0.53 13.03 0.29
C SER A 153 -0.39 13.15 1.49
N LEU A 154 -0.45 14.35 2.06
CA LEU A 154 -1.27 14.70 3.22
C LEU A 154 -2.06 15.98 2.95
N VAL A 155 -3.23 16.09 3.59
CA VAL A 155 -4.03 17.32 3.63
C VAL A 155 -4.66 17.49 5.02
N PRO A 156 -4.62 18.69 5.64
CA PRO A 156 -5.33 18.99 6.88
C PRO A 156 -6.85 18.93 6.67
N GLY A 157 -7.53 18.23 7.58
CA GLY A 157 -8.93 17.95 7.43
C GLY A 157 -9.79 18.24 8.67
N GLU A 158 -11.00 18.72 8.41
CA GLU A 158 -12.03 18.90 9.42
C GLU A 158 -13.02 17.74 9.41
N CYS A 159 -13.13 17.02 10.54
CA CYS A 159 -14.07 15.93 10.71
C CYS A 159 -14.36 15.62 12.19
N ASP A 160 -15.36 16.28 12.78
CA ASP A 160 -15.79 16.05 14.17
C ASP A 160 -16.18 14.62 14.44
N ALA A 161 -16.81 13.96 13.46
CA ALA A 161 -17.37 12.63 13.63
C ALA A 161 -16.30 11.59 13.96
N ILE A 162 -15.07 11.76 13.43
CA ILE A 162 -13.96 10.84 13.71
C ILE A 162 -13.40 11.10 15.11
N GLN A 163 -13.19 12.38 15.45
CA GLN A 163 -12.71 12.76 16.78
C GLN A 163 -13.63 12.21 17.88
N ASN A 164 -14.94 12.28 17.66
CA ASN A 164 -15.94 11.83 18.63
C ASN A 164 -16.01 10.28 18.78
N ARG A 165 -15.48 9.49 17.85
CA ARG A 165 -15.42 8.02 17.97
C ARG A 165 -14.61 7.55 19.18
N PHE A 166 -13.65 8.36 19.62
CA PHE A 166 -12.77 8.04 20.75
C PHE A 166 -13.34 8.48 22.11
N ARG A 167 -14.61 8.96 22.13
CA ARG A 167 -15.33 9.34 23.34
C ARG A 167 -16.58 8.47 23.49
N VAL A 168 -16.70 7.77 24.60
CA VAL A 168 -17.85 6.91 24.90
C VAL A 168 -18.38 7.27 26.28
N GLY A 169 -19.47 8.05 26.35
CA GLY A 169 -19.95 8.62 27.60
C GLY A 169 -18.89 9.51 28.25
N ASN A 170 -18.44 9.13 29.45
CA ASN A 170 -17.39 9.85 30.19
C ASN A 170 -15.99 9.24 29.98
N LEU A 171 -15.86 8.23 29.10
CA LEU A 171 -14.58 7.58 28.81
C LEU A 171 -13.94 8.25 27.59
N GLN A 172 -12.63 8.55 27.69
CA GLN A 172 -11.80 9.03 26.62
C GLN A 172 -10.78 7.95 26.26
N PHE A 173 -10.66 7.65 24.96
CA PHE A 173 -9.67 6.73 24.42
C PHE A 173 -8.64 7.52 23.61
N GLN A 174 -7.44 6.97 23.49
CA GLN A 174 -6.43 7.53 22.60
C GLN A 174 -6.93 7.45 21.15
N ALA A 175 -6.85 8.56 20.44
CA ALA A 175 -7.17 8.60 19.03
C ALA A 175 -6.11 7.81 18.22
N LEU A 176 -6.59 6.99 17.30
CA LEU A 176 -5.76 6.17 16.42
C LEU A 176 -6.10 6.47 14.95
N PRO A 177 -5.17 6.23 14.01
CA PRO A 177 -5.45 6.32 12.58
C PRO A 177 -6.68 5.50 12.19
N GLN A 178 -7.55 6.09 11.36
CA GLN A 178 -8.84 5.50 10.93
C GLN A 178 -8.96 5.53 9.43
N THR A 179 -9.38 4.42 8.82
CA THR A 179 -9.79 4.48 7.41
C THR A 179 -11.14 5.18 7.28
N VAL A 180 -11.26 6.06 6.30
CA VAL A 180 -12.46 6.85 6.05
C VAL A 180 -12.86 6.74 4.58
N ASP A 181 -14.15 6.91 4.31
CA ASP A 181 -14.63 7.01 2.94
C ASP A 181 -14.31 8.40 2.40
N SER A 182 -13.95 8.48 1.14
CA SER A 182 -13.66 9.75 0.46
C SER A 182 -14.82 10.73 0.59
N GLY A 183 -14.48 12.01 0.85
CA GLY A 183 -15.46 13.10 0.97
C GLY A 183 -16.17 13.24 2.33
N ILE A 184 -15.81 12.41 3.35
CA ILE A 184 -16.31 12.60 4.73
C ILE A 184 -15.55 13.73 5.43
N VAL A 185 -14.29 13.91 5.09
CA VAL A 185 -13.42 14.95 5.65
C VAL A 185 -13.48 16.18 4.74
N ARG A 186 -13.59 17.37 5.33
CA ARG A 186 -13.47 18.63 4.60
C ARG A 186 -12.01 19.07 4.61
N ASP A 187 -11.40 19.17 3.44
CA ASP A 187 -10.03 19.63 3.27
C ASP A 187 -9.92 21.12 3.58
N LEU A 188 -8.88 21.53 4.28
CA LEU A 188 -8.62 22.91 4.67
C LEU A 188 -7.43 23.56 3.97
N SER A 189 -6.68 22.78 3.18
CA SER A 189 -5.55 23.24 2.36
C SER A 189 -5.49 22.46 1.04
N ASP A 190 -4.51 22.79 0.19
CA ASP A 190 -4.11 21.90 -0.90
C ASP A 190 -3.37 20.67 -0.38
N LEU A 191 -3.36 19.61 -1.21
CA LEU A 191 -2.61 18.39 -0.97
C LEU A 191 -1.11 18.67 -1.00
N THR A 192 -0.38 18.22 0.02
CA THR A 192 1.08 18.39 0.11
C THR A 192 1.78 17.03 0.08
N ILE A 193 2.80 16.89 -0.76
CA ILE A 193 3.61 15.66 -0.81
C ILE A 193 4.43 15.54 0.47
N LEU A 194 4.27 14.41 1.16
CA LEU A 194 5.07 14.04 2.32
C LEU A 194 6.43 13.45 1.89
N THR A 195 6.37 12.43 1.02
CA THR A 195 7.55 11.70 0.57
C THR A 195 7.25 10.90 -0.70
N GLU A 196 8.32 10.50 -1.38
CA GLU A 196 8.28 9.58 -2.52
C GLU A 196 9.19 8.38 -2.23
N PHE A 197 8.67 7.17 -2.48
CA PHE A 197 9.42 5.93 -2.38
C PHE A 197 9.75 5.42 -3.79
N ASP A 198 11.03 5.49 -4.19
CA ASP A 198 11.52 4.72 -5.34
C ASP A 198 11.69 3.27 -4.90
N LEU A 199 10.66 2.45 -5.17
CA LEU A 199 10.60 1.05 -4.72
C LEU A 199 11.67 0.17 -5.37
N THR A 200 12.35 0.65 -6.41
CA THR A 200 13.45 -0.05 -7.07
C THR A 200 14.81 0.22 -6.42
N ARG A 201 14.90 1.21 -5.51
CA ARG A 201 16.16 1.66 -4.89
C ARG A 201 16.07 1.82 -3.36
N ILE A 202 15.16 1.10 -2.74
CA ILE A 202 14.92 1.18 -1.29
C ILE A 202 16.17 0.77 -0.50
N LYS A 203 16.56 1.62 0.47
CA LYS A 203 17.66 1.37 1.40
C LYS A 203 17.18 0.58 2.63
N ASP A 204 18.13 0.08 3.43
CA ASP A 204 17.82 -0.81 4.56
C ASP A 204 17.03 -0.16 5.73
N ASN A 205 17.00 1.16 5.83
CA ASN A 205 16.29 1.88 6.90
C ASN A 205 15.42 2.97 6.30
N GLU A 206 14.35 2.58 5.59
CA GLU A 206 13.32 3.54 5.17
C GLU A 206 12.51 3.97 6.39
N HIS A 207 12.86 5.11 6.95
CA HIS A 207 12.15 5.80 8.00
C HIS A 207 11.73 7.16 7.47
N VAL A 208 10.48 7.50 7.65
CA VAL A 208 9.95 8.81 7.32
C VAL A 208 10.07 9.68 8.57
N ASP A 209 10.78 10.78 8.47
CA ASP A 209 10.89 11.82 9.48
C ASP A 209 10.82 13.15 8.73
N ALA A 210 9.69 13.85 8.85
CA ALA A 210 9.40 15.02 8.04
C ALA A 210 8.69 16.12 8.84
N GLU A 211 9.04 17.36 8.54
CA GLU A 211 8.29 18.55 8.91
C GLU A 211 7.58 19.08 7.66
N ILE A 212 6.27 19.29 7.74
CA ILE A 212 5.43 19.71 6.63
C ILE A 212 4.72 21.01 7.00
N GLU A 213 4.66 21.94 6.05
CA GLU A 213 3.90 23.17 6.14
C GLU A 213 2.67 23.11 5.23
N PHE A 214 1.52 23.54 5.75
CA PHE A 214 0.28 23.68 5.01
C PHE A 214 -0.20 25.14 5.08
N GLU A 215 -0.44 25.74 3.91
CA GLU A 215 -1.15 27.01 3.84
C GLU A 215 -2.64 26.75 3.95
N ILE A 216 -3.27 27.28 4.98
CA ILE A 216 -4.71 27.11 5.21
C ILE A 216 -5.50 27.98 4.23
N LEU A 217 -6.37 27.38 3.44
CA LEU A 217 -7.17 28.04 2.41
C LEU A 217 -8.59 28.39 2.87
N GLU A 218 -9.07 27.74 3.93
CA GLU A 218 -10.39 27.95 4.51
C GLU A 218 -10.35 28.00 6.03
N ASN A 219 -11.23 28.82 6.64
CA ASN A 219 -11.40 28.82 8.09
C ASN A 219 -12.02 27.50 8.54
N GLY A 220 -11.58 26.95 9.67
CA GLY A 220 -12.13 25.71 10.20
C GLY A 220 -11.39 25.19 11.42
N VAL A 221 -11.62 23.92 11.73
CA VAL A 221 -10.94 23.21 12.81
C VAL A 221 -10.23 22.01 12.22
N VAL A 222 -8.90 22.00 12.30
CA VAL A 222 -8.11 20.83 11.90
C VAL A 222 -8.25 19.75 12.98
N HIS A 223 -8.95 18.68 12.66
CA HIS A 223 -9.11 17.52 13.52
C HIS A 223 -8.02 16.46 13.28
N GLY A 224 -7.36 16.52 12.12
CA GLY A 224 -6.29 15.59 11.73
C GLY A 224 -5.82 15.84 10.30
N LEU A 225 -5.00 14.92 9.81
CA LEU A 225 -4.56 14.91 8.41
C LEU A 225 -5.21 13.73 7.68
N VAL A 226 -5.53 13.91 6.41
CA VAL A 226 -5.90 12.82 5.50
C VAL A 226 -4.68 12.39 4.71
N GLY A 227 -4.33 11.12 4.81
CA GLY A 227 -3.21 10.52 4.10
C GLY A 227 -3.66 9.74 2.88
N MET A 228 -2.97 9.95 1.77
CA MET A 228 -3.26 9.36 0.46
C MET A 228 -1.97 8.91 -0.23
N PHE A 229 -2.10 8.16 -1.33
CA PHE A 229 -0.97 7.82 -2.19
C PHE A 229 -1.35 7.87 -3.67
N GLU A 230 -0.33 7.99 -4.49
CA GLU A 230 -0.33 7.62 -5.91
C GLU A 230 0.78 6.60 -6.15
N ALA A 231 0.47 5.47 -6.82
CA ALA A 231 1.45 4.42 -7.09
C ALA A 231 1.63 4.23 -8.60
N HIS A 232 2.85 4.43 -9.08
CA HIS A 232 3.22 4.31 -10.47
C HIS A 232 3.51 2.84 -10.80
N LEU A 233 2.66 2.21 -11.62
CA LEU A 233 2.82 0.83 -12.06
C LEU A 233 3.85 0.73 -13.17
N TYR A 234 3.59 1.41 -14.29
CA TYR A 234 4.45 1.37 -15.46
C TYR A 234 4.14 2.58 -16.37
N GLU A 235 5.16 3.32 -16.80
CA GLU A 235 5.00 4.53 -17.62
C GLU A 235 3.91 5.46 -17.04
N GLU A 236 2.87 5.79 -17.82
CA GLU A 236 1.76 6.65 -17.40
C GLU A 236 0.67 5.95 -16.57
N ILE A 237 0.80 4.64 -16.32
CA ILE A 237 -0.21 3.89 -15.56
C ILE A 237 -0.01 4.11 -14.07
N VAL A 238 -0.94 4.85 -13.46
CA VAL A 238 -0.88 5.25 -12.05
C VAL A 238 -2.15 4.80 -11.32
N LEU A 239 -1.96 4.14 -10.18
CA LEU A 239 -3.02 3.86 -9.20
C LEU A 239 -3.21 5.05 -8.27
N LYS A 240 -4.46 5.34 -7.94
CA LYS A 240 -4.87 6.40 -7.00
C LYS A 240 -5.85 5.86 -5.97
N MET A 241 -6.17 6.64 -4.97
CA MET A 241 -7.10 6.23 -3.91
C MET A 241 -8.46 5.80 -4.45
N ASP A 242 -8.99 6.49 -5.47
CA ASP A 242 -10.29 6.21 -6.09
C ASP A 242 -10.33 4.91 -6.94
N ASP A 243 -9.19 4.26 -7.17
CA ASP A 243 -9.15 2.92 -7.77
C ASP A 243 -9.59 1.81 -6.80
N GLY A 244 -9.91 2.13 -5.54
CA GLY A 244 -10.51 1.19 -4.60
C GLY A 244 -9.93 1.23 -3.19
N TRP A 245 -9.11 2.20 -2.87
CA TRP A 245 -8.61 2.41 -1.50
C TRP A 245 -9.47 3.43 -0.76
N ARG A 246 -9.39 3.36 0.57
CA ARG A 246 -9.99 4.33 1.48
C ARG A 246 -8.89 5.23 2.01
N ASP A 247 -9.22 6.49 2.20
CA ASP A 247 -8.32 7.46 2.80
C ASP A 247 -7.98 7.07 4.24
N LEU A 248 -6.80 7.47 4.73
CA LEU A 248 -6.40 7.28 6.11
C LEU A 248 -6.45 8.62 6.85
N PHE A 249 -7.34 8.73 7.82
CA PHE A 249 -7.40 9.88 8.71
C PHE A 249 -6.45 9.68 9.90
N LEU A 250 -5.55 10.63 10.10
CA LEU A 250 -4.55 10.69 11.15
C LEU A 250 -5.00 11.76 12.16
N PRO A 251 -5.68 11.39 13.25
CA PRO A 251 -6.25 12.36 14.18
C PRO A 251 -5.15 13.09 14.97
N LEU A 252 -5.30 14.41 15.14
CA LEU A 252 -4.52 15.18 16.10
C LEU A 252 -4.93 14.83 17.52
N ALA A 253 -4.00 14.97 18.47
CA ALA A 253 -4.30 14.79 19.89
C ALA A 253 -5.35 15.82 20.37
N GLU A 254 -5.23 17.06 19.90
CA GLU A 254 -6.18 18.14 20.16
C GLU A 254 -6.48 18.85 18.82
N PRO A 255 -7.76 19.14 18.51
CA PRO A 255 -8.14 19.93 17.33
C PRO A 255 -7.57 21.36 17.40
N ILE A 256 -7.28 21.93 16.24
CA ILE A 256 -6.68 23.27 16.11
C ILE A 256 -7.62 24.15 15.30
N GLU A 257 -8.06 25.27 15.89
CA GLU A 257 -8.74 26.31 15.14
C GLU A 257 -7.77 27.02 14.20
N VAL A 258 -8.15 27.16 12.94
CA VAL A 258 -7.33 27.79 11.91
C VAL A 258 -8.15 28.80 11.09
N THR A 259 -7.46 29.83 10.61
CA THR A 259 -8.02 30.83 9.71
C THR A 259 -7.29 30.83 8.37
N LYS A 260 -7.97 31.24 7.33
CA LYS A 260 -7.40 31.35 5.99
C LYS A 260 -6.13 32.24 6.01
N GLY A 261 -5.04 31.72 5.47
CA GLY A 261 -3.73 32.35 5.43
C GLY A 261 -2.79 31.92 6.57
N ASP A 262 -3.29 31.16 7.56
CA ASP A 262 -2.42 30.57 8.58
C ASP A 262 -1.49 29.52 7.95
N ILE A 263 -0.33 29.33 8.56
CA ILE A 263 0.61 28.24 8.22
C ILE A 263 0.59 27.21 9.33
N LEU A 264 0.03 26.06 9.03
CA LEU A 264 0.05 24.91 9.94
C LEU A 264 1.32 24.08 9.71
N ARG A 265 2.11 23.85 10.79
CA ARG A 265 3.32 23.02 10.76
C ARG A 265 3.11 21.73 11.51
N ILE A 266 3.38 20.60 10.86
CA ILE A 266 3.24 19.25 11.44
C ILE A 266 4.56 18.52 11.30
N GLY A 267 5.08 18.01 12.42
CA GLY A 267 6.13 17.00 12.45
C GLY A 267 5.51 15.62 12.46
N LEU A 268 6.03 14.71 11.64
CA LEU A 268 5.50 13.37 11.47
C LEU A 268 6.66 12.38 11.28
N GLU A 269 6.62 11.27 12.02
CA GLU A 269 7.60 10.19 11.88
C GLU A 269 6.93 8.81 11.90
N TYR A 270 7.42 7.88 11.09
CA TYR A 270 7.02 6.48 11.10
C TYR A 270 7.97 5.61 10.25
N THR A 271 7.89 4.30 10.48
CA THR A 271 8.52 3.29 9.61
C THR A 271 7.44 2.62 8.77
N PRO A 272 7.54 2.62 7.42
CA PRO A 272 6.58 1.96 6.54
C PRO A 272 6.33 0.50 6.92
N GLY A 273 5.05 0.10 6.93
CA GLY A 273 4.61 -1.23 7.35
C GLY A 273 4.59 -1.48 8.86
N ARG A 274 4.78 -0.42 9.68
CA ARG A 274 4.78 -0.51 11.15
C ARG A 274 3.88 0.56 11.75
N TYR A 275 2.59 0.30 11.85
CA TYR A 275 1.59 1.26 12.33
C TYR A 275 1.85 1.78 13.75
N ASP A 276 2.50 0.98 14.60
CA ASP A 276 2.85 1.32 15.98
C ASP A 276 4.06 2.27 16.11
N SER A 277 4.78 2.50 15.00
CA SER A 277 5.88 3.46 14.93
C SER A 277 5.43 4.88 14.63
N PHE A 278 4.14 5.08 14.34
CA PHE A 278 3.61 6.38 13.92
C PHE A 278 3.57 7.38 15.09
N SER A 279 4.12 8.55 14.84
CA SER A 279 4.07 9.72 15.72
C SER A 279 3.78 10.98 14.91
N MET A 280 2.95 11.86 15.43
CA MET A 280 2.60 13.14 14.82
C MET A 280 2.44 14.22 15.89
N LYS A 281 2.96 15.41 15.62
CA LYS A 281 2.88 16.57 16.51
C LYS A 281 2.74 17.88 15.73
N CYS A 282 2.06 18.86 16.32
CA CYS A 282 2.10 20.26 15.85
C CYS A 282 3.40 20.91 16.31
N LEU A 283 3.98 21.75 15.46
CA LEU A 283 5.24 22.45 15.70
C LEU A 283 5.01 23.94 15.96
#